data_8547c42882e1a506aaa3caa1e1ed2540
#
_entry.id   8547c42882e1a506aaa3caa1e1ed2540
#
_cell.length_a   1.000
_cell.length_b   1.000
_cell.length_c   1.000
_cell.angle_alpha   90.00
_cell.angle_beta   90.00
_cell.angle_gamma   90.00
#
_symmetry.space_group_name_H-M   'P 1'
#
loop_
_entity.id
_entity.type
_entity.pdbx_description
1 polymer ?
#
loop_
_entity_poly.entity_id
_entity_poly.type
_entity_poly.pdbx_seq_one_letter_code
_entity_poly.pdbx_strand_id
1 'polypeptide(L)'
;MSACSAWHHRVVSIDPEAIVGQTLNGVSSSWHEFEGRRSAEPVHVWLHLDGLGTPRLQTLNGVVLTQDAVHEPYEMGEHGRILVEQSGPSPLVEHVGERIEAVSRLAQTPPGTAAGLVLAFQGGSVGIADLGDELVVAPWPAADWSRCKASLQTAD
;
A
#
# COMPACT_ATOMS: atom_id res chain seq x y z
N MET A 1 12.68 1.82 32.11
CA MET A 1 12.36 3.10 31.81
C MET A 1 11.47 3.21 30.57
N SER A 2 10.35 3.61 30.82
CA SER A 2 9.30 3.54 29.82
C SER A 2 9.26 4.73 28.88
N ALA A 3 10.11 5.74 29.10
CA ALA A 3 10.07 6.91 28.25
C ALA A 3 10.38 6.57 26.80
N CYS A 4 11.27 5.60 26.59
CA CYS A 4 11.58 5.18 25.22
C CYS A 4 10.38 4.52 24.55
N SER A 5 9.62 3.74 25.31
CA SER A 5 8.47 3.08 24.71
C SER A 5 7.36 4.07 24.39
N ALA A 6 7.31 5.21 25.07
CA ALA A 6 6.32 6.23 24.78
C ALA A 6 6.58 6.88 23.41
N TRP A 7 7.81 6.85 22.96
CA TRP A 7 8.18 7.43 21.68
C TRP A 7 8.09 6.45 20.53
N HIS A 8 7.98 5.18 20.84
CA HIS A 8 7.79 4.19 19.79
C HIS A 8 6.34 4.27 19.36
N HIS A 9 6.14 4.73 18.13
CA HIS A 9 4.82 4.68 17.55
C HIS A 9 4.39 3.24 17.52
N ARG A 10 3.37 2.93 18.28
CA ARG A 10 2.71 1.66 18.09
C ARG A 10 2.11 1.70 16.70
N VAL A 11 2.64 0.83 15.85
CA VAL A 11 2.04 0.61 14.56
C VAL A 11 0.72 -0.10 14.84
N VAL A 12 -0.39 0.60 14.68
CA VAL A 12 -1.70 0.00 14.85
C VAL A 12 -2.07 -0.63 13.52
N SER A 13 -1.95 -1.95 13.46
CA SER A 13 -2.31 -2.69 12.26
C SER A 13 -3.82 -2.77 12.12
N ILE A 14 -4.28 -2.68 10.89
CA ILE A 14 -5.70 -2.83 10.55
C ILE A 14 -5.83 -4.15 9.81
N ASP A 15 -6.80 -4.97 10.25
CA ASP A 15 -7.12 -6.19 9.52
C ASP A 15 -7.61 -5.78 8.12
N PRO A 16 -7.00 -6.33 7.05
CA PRO A 16 -7.45 -5.99 5.70
C PRO A 16 -8.94 -6.23 5.45
N GLU A 17 -9.54 -7.20 6.14
CA GLU A 17 -10.99 -7.44 5.99
C GLU A 17 -11.82 -6.27 6.48
N ALA A 18 -11.27 -5.42 7.34
CA ALA A 18 -12.03 -4.30 7.88
C ALA A 18 -12.35 -3.24 6.83
N ILE A 19 -11.61 -3.22 5.71
CA ILE A 19 -11.87 -2.22 4.68
C ILE A 19 -12.90 -2.67 3.65
N VAL A 20 -13.35 -3.92 3.71
CA VAL A 20 -14.39 -4.42 2.82
C VAL A 20 -15.68 -3.66 3.09
N GLY A 21 -16.33 -3.19 2.02
CA GLY A 21 -17.55 -2.40 2.13
C GLY A 21 -17.32 -0.90 2.20
N GLN A 22 -16.08 -0.46 2.40
CA GLN A 22 -15.76 0.95 2.43
C GLN A 22 -15.64 1.51 1.03
N THR A 23 -16.05 2.76 0.85
CA THR A 23 -15.87 3.46 -0.42
C THR A 23 -14.51 4.14 -0.44
N LEU A 24 -13.80 3.98 -1.54
CA LEU A 24 -12.51 4.65 -1.73
C LEU A 24 -12.78 6.07 -2.20
N ASN A 25 -12.58 7.03 -1.31
CA ASN A 25 -12.87 8.44 -1.62
C ASN A 25 -11.70 9.17 -2.22
N GLY A 26 -10.51 8.65 -2.07
CA GLY A 26 -9.30 9.24 -2.61
C GLY A 26 -8.10 8.40 -2.27
N VAL A 27 -6.97 8.77 -2.83
CA VAL A 27 -5.70 8.09 -2.61
C VAL A 27 -4.62 9.15 -2.48
N SER A 28 -3.75 8.99 -1.48
CA SER A 28 -2.53 9.81 -1.36
C SER A 28 -1.34 8.88 -1.43
N SER A 29 -0.20 9.38 -1.88
CA SER A 29 0.99 8.56 -1.99
C SER A 29 2.23 9.38 -1.70
N SER A 30 3.28 8.72 -1.24
CA SER A 30 4.58 9.34 -1.04
C SER A 30 5.60 8.65 -1.94
N TRP A 31 6.59 9.43 -2.36
CA TRP A 31 7.57 9.00 -3.36
C TRP A 31 8.95 9.50 -2.95
N HIS A 32 9.95 8.67 -3.20
CA HIS A 32 11.33 9.07 -2.96
C HIS A 32 11.89 9.74 -4.20
N GLU A 33 12.54 10.88 -4.03
CA GLU A 33 13.22 11.57 -5.12
C GLU A 33 14.68 11.76 -4.74
N PHE A 34 15.57 11.36 -5.64
CA PHE A 34 17.01 11.48 -5.45
C PHE A 34 17.63 11.98 -6.74
N GLU A 35 18.38 13.07 -6.65
CA GLU A 35 19.05 13.68 -7.80
C GLU A 35 18.09 13.93 -8.96
N GLY A 36 16.91 14.46 -8.64
CA GLY A 36 15.90 14.79 -9.64
C GLY A 36 15.14 13.60 -10.20
N ARG A 37 15.40 12.41 -9.71
CA ARG A 37 14.72 11.20 -10.16
C ARG A 37 13.78 10.68 -9.10
N ARG A 38 12.54 10.53 -9.50
CA ARG A 38 11.51 9.98 -8.65
C ARG A 38 11.54 8.45 -8.72
N SER A 39 11.32 7.81 -7.58
CA SER A 39 11.24 6.34 -7.54
C SER A 39 10.12 5.84 -8.46
N ALA A 40 10.31 4.64 -9.00
CA ALA A 40 9.31 4.03 -9.88
C ALA A 40 8.07 3.61 -9.11
N GLU A 41 8.23 3.27 -7.83
CA GLU A 41 7.15 2.80 -6.99
C GLU A 41 6.98 3.74 -5.80
N PRO A 42 5.75 3.84 -5.25
CA PRO A 42 5.53 4.68 -4.08
C PRO A 42 6.16 4.08 -2.82
N VAL A 43 6.49 4.94 -1.86
CA VAL A 43 6.98 4.50 -0.56
C VAL A 43 5.80 4.07 0.32
N HIS A 44 4.77 4.91 0.38
CA HIS A 44 3.54 4.63 1.11
C HIS A 44 2.35 5.04 0.27
N VAL A 45 1.22 4.39 0.51
CA VAL A 45 -0.04 4.73 -0.12
C VAL A 45 -1.10 4.80 0.98
N TRP A 46 -1.89 5.87 0.97
CA TRP A 46 -2.99 6.04 1.92
C TRP A 46 -4.30 5.92 1.16
N LEU A 47 -5.20 5.11 1.71
CA LEU A 47 -6.55 4.96 1.17
C LEU A 47 -7.48 5.83 1.98
N HIS A 48 -8.14 6.79 1.34
CA HIS A 48 -9.13 7.62 2.02
C HIS A 48 -10.47 6.89 1.98
N LEU A 49 -10.87 6.37 3.13
CA LEU A 49 -12.07 5.54 3.24
C LEU A 49 -13.13 6.27 4.04
N ASP A 50 -14.40 6.02 3.71
CA ASP A 50 -15.49 6.77 4.32
C ASP A 50 -15.75 6.41 5.78
N GLY A 51 -15.43 5.20 6.22
CA GLY A 51 -15.70 4.76 7.58
C GLY A 51 -14.47 4.52 8.45
N LEU A 52 -13.28 4.46 7.88
CA LEU A 52 -12.07 4.09 8.60
C LEU A 52 -10.98 5.16 8.54
N GLY A 53 -11.29 6.32 7.99
CA GLY A 53 -10.27 7.35 7.86
C GLY A 53 -9.30 7.05 6.75
N THR A 54 -8.00 7.11 7.05
CA THR A 54 -6.97 7.07 6.01
C THR A 54 -5.89 6.05 6.36
N PRO A 55 -6.20 4.75 6.30
CA PRO A 55 -5.16 3.75 6.56
C PRO A 55 -4.07 3.80 5.52
N ARG A 56 -2.87 3.45 5.94
CA ARG A 56 -1.67 3.48 5.12
C ARG A 56 -1.25 2.07 4.74
N LEU A 57 -0.96 1.89 3.46
CA LEU A 57 -0.34 0.68 2.94
C LEU A 57 1.17 0.88 2.95
N GLN A 58 1.90 -0.08 3.47
CA GLN A 58 3.35 -0.04 3.47
C GLN A 58 3.91 -1.45 3.49
N THR A 59 5.18 -1.57 3.13
CA THR A 59 5.89 -2.84 3.20
C THR A 59 6.50 -2.99 4.59
N LEU A 60 6.25 -4.15 5.19
CA LEU A 60 6.80 -4.50 6.49
C LEU A 60 6.79 -6.03 6.56
N ASN A 61 7.75 -6.65 5.85
CA ASN A 61 7.77 -8.10 5.64
C ASN A 61 6.46 -8.57 5.01
N GLY A 62 6.11 -7.93 3.90
CA GLY A 62 4.82 -8.08 3.24
C GLY A 62 4.10 -6.74 3.27
N VAL A 63 2.87 -6.72 2.85
CA VAL A 63 2.07 -5.49 2.83
C VAL A 63 1.18 -5.47 4.05
N VAL A 64 1.21 -4.36 4.77
CA VAL A 64 0.37 -4.15 5.95
C VAL A 64 -0.42 -2.87 5.82
N LEU A 65 -1.58 -2.85 6.46
CA LEU A 65 -2.39 -1.65 6.63
C LEU A 65 -2.20 -1.13 8.04
N THR A 66 -1.91 0.14 8.17
CA THR A 66 -1.70 0.76 9.49
C THR A 66 -2.52 2.03 9.60
N GLN A 67 -2.88 2.36 10.84
CA GLN A 67 -3.56 3.62 11.16
C GLN A 67 -2.48 4.70 11.24
N ASP A 68 -2.36 5.50 10.20
CA ASP A 68 -1.34 6.54 10.19
C ASP A 68 -1.75 7.66 9.24
N ALA A 69 -1.59 8.89 9.69
CA ALA A 69 -2.00 10.03 8.92
C ALA A 69 -1.02 10.31 7.77
N VAL A 70 -1.53 10.96 6.73
CA VAL A 70 -0.67 11.43 5.63
C VAL A 70 0.28 12.47 6.21
N HIS A 71 1.57 12.28 6.01
CA HIS A 71 2.57 13.21 6.51
C HIS A 71 2.93 14.25 5.45
N GLU A 72 3.65 15.28 5.87
CA GLU A 72 4.15 16.29 4.96
C GLU A 72 5.39 15.77 4.23
N PRO A 73 5.72 16.34 3.06
CA PRO A 73 6.99 16.02 2.41
C PRO A 73 8.16 16.42 3.31
N TYR A 74 9.28 15.73 3.18
CA TYR A 74 10.43 16.04 4.00
C TYR A 74 11.73 15.74 3.28
N GLU A 75 12.79 16.45 3.71
CA GLU A 75 14.14 16.29 3.18
C GLU A 75 14.90 15.22 3.94
N MET A 76 15.73 14.47 3.22
CA MET A 76 16.57 13.43 3.81
C MET A 76 18.05 13.72 3.58
N GLY A 77 18.40 15.00 3.36
CA GLY A 77 19.76 15.41 3.14
C GLY A 77 20.35 14.78 1.89
N GLU A 78 21.49 14.12 2.04
CA GLU A 78 22.16 13.50 0.91
C GLU A 78 21.42 12.27 0.36
N HIS A 79 20.40 11.83 1.03
CA HIS A 79 19.60 10.69 0.58
C HIS A 79 18.37 11.11 -0.22
N GLY A 80 18.25 12.40 -0.57
CA GLY A 80 17.15 12.88 -1.36
C GLY A 80 16.01 13.41 -0.50
N ARG A 81 14.78 13.22 -0.97
CA ARG A 81 13.60 13.73 -0.25
C ARG A 81 12.39 12.85 -0.51
N ILE A 82 11.40 13.02 0.34
CA ILE A 82 10.12 12.34 0.17
C ILE A 82 9.10 13.36 -0.27
N LEU A 83 8.47 13.09 -1.41
CA LEU A 83 7.37 13.89 -1.94
C LEU A 83 6.06 13.24 -1.55
N VAL A 84 5.02 14.05 -1.40
CA VAL A 84 3.69 13.55 -1.09
C VAL A 84 2.72 14.10 -2.13
N GLU A 85 1.90 13.21 -2.69
CA GLU A 85 0.89 13.57 -3.68
C GLU A 85 -0.50 13.23 -3.17
N GLN A 86 -1.46 14.04 -3.59
CA GLN A 86 -2.87 13.82 -3.26
C GLN A 86 -3.55 12.88 -4.23
N SER A 87 -2.79 12.15 -5.01
CA SER A 87 -3.30 11.21 -5.99
C SER A 87 -2.28 10.11 -6.24
N GLY A 88 -2.69 9.12 -7.06
CA GLY A 88 -1.81 8.03 -7.44
C GLY A 88 -1.56 7.03 -6.32
N PRO A 89 -1.08 5.83 -6.65
CA PRO A 89 -0.74 5.39 -8.01
C PRO A 89 -1.97 5.13 -8.88
N SER A 90 -1.75 5.19 -10.18
CA SER A 90 -2.81 5.16 -11.17
C SER A 90 -3.82 4.02 -11.04
N PRO A 91 -3.40 2.76 -10.80
CA PRO A 91 -4.41 1.70 -10.70
C PRO A 91 -5.44 1.93 -9.59
N LEU A 92 -5.02 2.53 -8.48
CA LEU A 92 -5.95 2.80 -7.38
C LEU A 92 -6.82 4.02 -7.66
N VAL A 93 -6.24 5.05 -8.25
CA VAL A 93 -6.97 6.28 -8.53
C VAL A 93 -8.15 6.02 -9.46
N GLU A 94 -8.02 5.06 -10.36
CA GLU A 94 -9.09 4.72 -11.30
C GLU A 94 -10.33 4.17 -10.61
N HIS A 95 -10.21 3.75 -9.36
CA HIS A 95 -11.31 3.17 -8.61
C HIS A 95 -11.84 4.11 -7.52
N VAL A 96 -11.42 5.37 -7.52
CA VAL A 96 -11.97 6.36 -6.60
C VAL A 96 -13.47 6.50 -6.86
N GLY A 97 -14.24 6.46 -5.80
CA GLY A 97 -15.70 6.48 -5.86
C GLY A 97 -16.33 5.09 -5.81
N GLU A 98 -15.51 4.04 -5.93
CA GLU A 98 -16.02 2.67 -5.91
C GLU A 98 -15.86 2.07 -4.51
N ARG A 99 -16.71 1.09 -4.23
CA ARG A 99 -16.67 0.34 -2.99
C ARG A 99 -15.67 -0.80 -3.11
N ILE A 100 -14.93 -1.05 -2.04
CA ILE A 100 -14.08 -2.23 -1.95
C ILE A 100 -15.00 -3.42 -1.67
N GLU A 101 -15.11 -4.33 -2.63
CA GLU A 101 -16.05 -5.44 -2.55
C GLU A 101 -15.46 -6.65 -1.86
N ALA A 102 -14.14 -6.83 -1.99
CA ALA A 102 -13.47 -7.96 -1.38
C ALA A 102 -11.98 -7.66 -1.25
N VAL A 103 -11.34 -8.31 -0.30
CA VAL A 103 -9.89 -8.25 -0.12
C VAL A 103 -9.39 -9.69 -0.04
N SER A 104 -8.38 -9.99 -0.84
CA SER A 104 -7.69 -11.28 -0.81
C SER A 104 -6.23 -11.04 -0.43
N ARG A 105 -5.62 -12.03 0.20
CA ARG A 105 -4.20 -11.96 0.53
C ARG A 105 -3.39 -12.68 -0.54
N LEU A 106 -2.22 -12.14 -0.83
CA LEU A 106 -1.27 -12.81 -1.70
C LEU A 106 -0.22 -13.49 -0.83
N ALA A 107 0.16 -14.69 -1.21
CA ALA A 107 1.21 -15.42 -0.52
C ALA A 107 2.35 -15.69 -1.47
N GLN A 108 3.56 -15.69 -0.95
CA GLN A 108 4.74 -16.05 -1.72
C GLN A 108 4.94 -17.55 -1.69
N THR A 109 5.54 -18.10 -2.75
CA THR A 109 6.00 -19.48 -2.79
C THR A 109 7.50 -19.47 -2.49
N PRO A 110 7.96 -20.16 -1.44
CA PRO A 110 7.22 -21.09 -0.60
C PRO A 110 6.25 -20.40 0.35
N PRO A 111 5.24 -21.13 0.85
CA PRO A 111 4.21 -20.57 1.72
C PRO A 111 4.77 -20.01 3.03
N GLY A 112 4.00 -19.17 3.66
CA GLY A 112 4.33 -18.62 4.97
C GLY A 112 4.70 -17.14 4.96
N THR A 113 4.92 -16.55 3.79
CA THR A 113 5.25 -15.15 3.65
C THR A 113 4.08 -14.41 3.02
N ALA A 114 3.51 -13.49 3.76
CA ALA A 114 2.45 -12.64 3.21
C ALA A 114 3.08 -11.63 2.27
N ALA A 115 2.73 -11.68 1.00
CA ALA A 115 3.36 -10.84 0.00
C ALA A 115 2.52 -9.61 -0.36
N GLY A 116 1.22 -9.65 -0.17
CA GLY A 116 0.41 -8.51 -0.55
C GLY A 116 -1.09 -8.74 -0.42
N LEU A 117 -1.82 -7.85 -1.04
CA LEU A 117 -3.28 -7.83 -1.02
C LEU A 117 -3.81 -7.63 -2.43
N VAL A 118 -5.00 -8.14 -2.68
CA VAL A 118 -5.77 -7.80 -3.86
C VAL A 118 -7.05 -7.14 -3.39
N LEU A 119 -7.29 -5.91 -3.86
CA LEU A 119 -8.53 -5.19 -3.58
C LEU A 119 -9.43 -5.32 -4.79
N ALA A 120 -10.62 -5.88 -4.58
CA ALA A 120 -11.59 -6.04 -5.66
C ALA A 120 -12.57 -4.88 -5.62
N PHE A 121 -12.73 -4.20 -6.74
CA PHE A 121 -13.70 -3.14 -6.95
C PHE A 121 -14.66 -3.58 -8.04
N GLN A 122 -15.76 -2.87 -8.21
CA GLN A 122 -16.71 -3.18 -9.26
C GLN A 122 -16.07 -3.12 -10.65
N GLY A 123 -15.21 -2.14 -10.86
CA GLY A 123 -14.55 -1.94 -12.16
C GLY A 123 -13.30 -2.75 -12.38
N GLY A 124 -12.89 -3.58 -11.43
CA GLY A 124 -11.68 -4.39 -11.57
C GLY A 124 -10.98 -4.59 -10.25
N SER A 125 -9.82 -5.20 -10.29
CA SER A 125 -9.06 -5.48 -9.07
C SER A 125 -7.66 -4.87 -9.17
N VAL A 126 -7.12 -4.53 -8.01
CA VAL A 126 -5.78 -3.95 -7.90
C VAL A 126 -4.96 -4.81 -6.96
N GLY A 127 -3.78 -5.20 -7.39
CA GLY A 127 -2.82 -5.92 -6.56
C GLY A 127 -1.84 -4.95 -5.94
N ILE A 128 -1.51 -5.20 -4.67
CA ILE A 128 -0.55 -4.41 -3.92
C ILE A 128 0.39 -5.41 -3.27
N ALA A 129 1.66 -5.35 -3.62
CA ALA A 129 2.60 -6.39 -3.18
C ALA A 129 3.91 -5.79 -2.70
N ASP A 130 4.55 -6.54 -1.80
CA ASP A 130 5.93 -6.26 -1.38
C ASP A 130 6.84 -7.11 -2.26
N LEU A 131 7.54 -6.46 -3.17
CA LEU A 131 8.48 -7.13 -4.07
C LEU A 131 9.87 -6.55 -3.83
N GLY A 132 10.65 -7.26 -3.02
CA GLY A 132 12.00 -6.80 -2.67
C GLY A 132 12.00 -5.51 -1.88
N ASP A 133 11.08 -5.40 -0.94
CA ASP A 133 10.86 -4.23 -0.07
C ASP A 133 10.30 -3.01 -0.81
N GLU A 134 9.84 -3.20 -2.03
CA GLU A 134 9.15 -2.15 -2.77
C GLU A 134 7.65 -2.41 -2.77
N LEU A 135 6.89 -1.34 -2.57
CA LEU A 135 5.42 -1.41 -2.60
C LEU A 135 4.98 -1.26 -4.05
N VAL A 136 4.62 -2.37 -4.68
CA VAL A 136 4.21 -2.37 -6.08
C VAL A 136 2.70 -2.40 -6.17
N VAL A 137 2.14 -1.48 -6.93
CA VAL A 137 0.68 -1.36 -7.14
C VAL A 137 0.41 -1.51 -8.63
N ALA A 138 -0.42 -2.47 -9.01
CA ALA A 138 -0.72 -2.73 -10.41
C ALA A 138 -2.08 -3.40 -10.54
N PRO A 139 -2.71 -3.33 -11.72
CA PRO A 139 -3.96 -4.06 -11.94
C PRO A 139 -3.78 -5.55 -11.70
N TRP A 140 -4.80 -6.21 -11.17
CA TRP A 140 -4.73 -7.65 -10.90
C TRP A 140 -5.87 -8.38 -11.60
N PRO A 141 -5.60 -9.48 -12.29
CA PRO A 141 -4.27 -9.93 -12.69
C PRO A 141 -3.78 -9.11 -13.89
N ALA A 142 -2.48 -8.88 -13.96
CA ALA A 142 -1.90 -8.15 -15.07
C ALA A 142 -0.65 -8.84 -15.55
N ALA A 143 -0.30 -8.59 -16.82
CA ALA A 143 0.89 -9.19 -17.41
C ALA A 143 2.16 -8.79 -16.68
N ASP A 144 2.18 -7.58 -16.13
CA ASP A 144 3.34 -7.06 -15.40
C ASP A 144 3.69 -7.89 -14.17
N TRP A 145 2.73 -8.65 -13.66
CA TRP A 145 2.97 -9.52 -12.51
C TRP A 145 3.72 -10.80 -12.89
N SER A 146 3.82 -11.09 -14.20
CA SER A 146 4.37 -12.37 -14.67
C SER A 146 5.79 -12.63 -14.18
N ARG A 147 6.63 -11.60 -14.10
CA ARG A 147 8.00 -11.76 -13.62
C ARG A 147 8.08 -12.06 -12.13
N CYS A 148 7.00 -11.80 -11.40
CA CYS A 148 6.93 -12.02 -9.96
C CYS A 148 5.92 -13.10 -9.61
N LYS A 149 5.03 -13.42 -10.53
CA LYS A 149 3.91 -14.30 -10.26
C LYS A 149 4.30 -15.75 -9.97
N ALA A 150 5.48 -16.14 -10.42
CA ALA A 150 5.96 -17.48 -10.11
C ALA A 150 6.04 -17.69 -8.60
N SER A 151 6.21 -16.61 -7.84
CA SER A 151 6.29 -16.67 -6.39
C SER A 151 5.07 -16.08 -5.69
N LEU A 152 4.04 -15.66 -6.44
CA LEU A 152 2.85 -15.05 -5.87
C LEU A 152 1.61 -15.84 -6.25
N GLN A 153 0.73 -16.03 -5.28
CA GLN A 153 -0.56 -16.66 -5.51
C GLN A 153 -1.56 -16.17 -4.47
N THR A 154 -2.84 -16.21 -4.82
CA THR A 154 -3.88 -15.84 -3.86
C THR A 154 -3.92 -16.86 -2.75
N ALA A 155 -3.90 -16.39 -1.51
CA ALA A 155 -4.01 -17.24 -0.33
C ALA A 155 -5.45 -17.22 0.15
N ASP A 156 -6.08 -18.37 0.20
CA ASP A 156 -7.45 -18.49 0.69
C ASP A 156 -7.49 -19.07 2.07
#